data_09cc38d617572e8775dbe496ec9927b2
#
_entry.id   09cc38d617572e8775dbe496ec9927b2
#
_cell.length_a   1.000
_cell.length_b   1.000
_cell.length_c   1.000
_cell.angle_alpha   90.00
_cell.angle_beta   90.00
_cell.angle_gamma   90.00
#
_symmetry.space_group_name_H-M   'P 1'
#
loop_
_entity.id
_entity.type
_entity.pdbx_description
1 polymer ?
#
loop_
_entity_poly.entity_id
_entity_poly.type
_entity_poly.pdbx_seq_one_letter_code
_entity_poly.pdbx_strand_id
1 'polypeptide(L)'
;MTELVYLKNDEAVCDSLQVAEKFGKRHSNVVRTIETLLEGMLKIEETKKMFWKSHYVEKQNGQRYPKYIMNRDGFSLLVMGFTGKKALEWKLQYIKAFNQMEAFIKEKTTQTWVETRKAGKLTRRAETDTIQKLVEYAKEQGSTHAEMLYMTYSKLANKMAGIGKRDEATVMKLNNLSLMENIILHVIDTGILTGKHYKEIYQDCKKRLETVKDLAYLESVA
;
A
#
# COMPACT_ATOMS: atom_id res chain seq x y z
N MET A 1 0.22 -10.47 1.43
CA MET A 1 -1.21 -10.66 1.75
C MET A 1 -2.01 -9.79 0.80
N THR A 2 -3.06 -10.32 0.19
CA THR A 2 -3.96 -9.53 -0.66
C THR A 2 -4.74 -8.58 0.24
N GLU A 3 -4.65 -7.28 0.00
CA GLU A 3 -5.39 -6.25 0.74
C GLU A 3 -6.90 -6.53 0.61
N LEU A 4 -7.64 -6.59 1.73
CA LEU A 4 -9.08 -6.89 1.73
C LEU A 4 -9.90 -5.71 1.19
N VAL A 5 -9.44 -4.50 1.49
CA VAL A 5 -10.07 -3.24 1.11
C VAL A 5 -8.98 -2.34 0.53
N TYR A 6 -9.27 -1.64 -0.55
CA TYR A 6 -8.34 -0.73 -1.20
C TYR A 6 -9.01 0.60 -1.55
N LEU A 7 -8.19 1.61 -1.83
CA LEU A 7 -8.66 2.95 -2.18
C LEU A 7 -8.95 3.03 -3.68
N LYS A 8 -10.14 3.52 -4.05
CA LYS A 8 -10.50 3.85 -5.43
C LYS A 8 -11.33 5.13 -5.44
N ASN A 9 -10.85 6.15 -6.17
CA ASN A 9 -11.49 7.47 -6.24
C ASN A 9 -11.82 8.06 -4.85
N ASP A 10 -10.86 7.98 -3.92
CA ASP A 10 -11.00 8.41 -2.53
C ASP A 10 -12.13 7.70 -1.74
N GLU A 11 -12.54 6.52 -2.18
CA GLU A 11 -13.52 5.68 -1.51
C GLU A 11 -12.91 4.32 -1.16
N ALA A 12 -13.25 3.79 0.02
CA ALA A 12 -12.85 2.46 0.47
C ALA A 12 -13.70 1.40 -0.23
N VAL A 13 -13.07 0.50 -0.99
CA VAL A 13 -13.78 -0.51 -1.78
C VAL A 13 -13.13 -1.89 -1.66
N CYS A 14 -13.91 -2.92 -1.97
CA CYS A 14 -13.43 -4.28 -2.20
C CYS A 14 -14.03 -4.84 -3.50
N ASP A 15 -13.58 -6.02 -3.96
CA ASP A 15 -14.13 -6.60 -5.18
C ASP A 15 -14.71 -8.02 -4.96
N SER A 16 -15.55 -8.43 -5.90
CA SER A 16 -16.27 -9.70 -5.84
C SER A 16 -15.38 -10.94 -5.91
N LEU A 17 -14.16 -10.83 -6.50
CA LEU A 17 -13.18 -11.91 -6.51
C LEU A 17 -12.60 -12.14 -5.12
N GLN A 18 -12.18 -11.04 -4.45
CA GLN A 18 -11.68 -11.10 -3.07
C GLN A 18 -12.72 -11.68 -2.12
N VAL A 19 -13.97 -11.22 -2.25
CA VAL A 19 -15.08 -11.75 -1.44
C VAL A 19 -15.31 -13.24 -1.72
N ALA A 20 -15.34 -13.66 -2.98
CA ALA A 20 -15.52 -15.06 -3.33
C ALA A 20 -14.42 -15.95 -2.73
N GLU A 21 -13.16 -15.56 -2.89
CA GLU A 21 -11.99 -16.26 -2.36
C GLU A 21 -12.07 -16.39 -0.83
N LYS A 22 -12.27 -15.28 -0.12
CA LYS A 22 -12.24 -15.24 1.35
C LYS A 22 -13.41 -16.00 1.97
N PHE A 23 -14.60 -15.91 1.41
CA PHE A 23 -15.78 -16.62 1.89
C PHE A 23 -15.89 -18.06 1.35
N GLY A 24 -14.93 -18.53 0.54
CA GLY A 24 -14.95 -19.88 -0.03
C GLY A 24 -16.13 -20.13 -0.97
N LYS A 25 -16.57 -19.11 -1.71
CA LYS A 25 -17.67 -19.19 -2.65
C LYS A 25 -17.18 -19.17 -4.09
N ARG A 26 -17.91 -19.80 -5.01
CA ARG A 26 -17.64 -19.66 -6.43
C ARG A 26 -17.91 -18.21 -6.86
N HIS A 27 -16.98 -17.60 -7.58
CA HIS A 27 -17.11 -16.21 -8.02
C HIS A 27 -18.38 -15.96 -8.85
N SER A 28 -18.78 -16.92 -9.71
CA SER A 28 -20.03 -16.85 -10.48
C SER A 28 -21.28 -16.74 -9.60
N ASN A 29 -21.28 -17.42 -8.44
CA ASN A 29 -22.40 -17.32 -7.50
C ASN A 29 -22.42 -15.95 -6.80
N VAL A 30 -21.26 -15.37 -6.48
CA VAL A 30 -21.16 -14.03 -5.90
C VAL A 30 -21.65 -12.99 -6.89
N VAL A 31 -21.22 -13.08 -8.15
CA VAL A 31 -21.68 -12.19 -9.24
C VAL A 31 -23.19 -12.27 -9.42
N ARG A 32 -23.74 -13.48 -9.50
CA ARG A 32 -25.20 -13.68 -9.62
C ARG A 32 -25.97 -13.10 -8.44
N THR A 33 -25.46 -13.25 -7.20
CA THR A 33 -26.10 -12.66 -6.02
C THR A 33 -26.11 -11.12 -6.11
N ILE A 34 -25.03 -10.51 -6.58
CA ILE A 34 -24.97 -9.06 -6.79
C ILE A 34 -25.95 -8.63 -7.85
N GLU A 35 -26.05 -9.36 -8.96
CA GLU A 35 -26.98 -9.06 -10.06
C GLU A 35 -28.46 -9.19 -9.58
N THR A 36 -28.78 -10.21 -8.80
CA THR A 36 -30.10 -10.35 -8.17
C THR A 36 -30.42 -9.20 -7.21
N LEU A 37 -29.44 -8.77 -6.41
CA LEU A 37 -29.59 -7.59 -5.55
C LEU A 37 -29.85 -6.33 -6.37
N LEU A 38 -29.12 -6.12 -7.45
CA LEU A 38 -29.29 -4.97 -8.33
C LEU A 38 -30.66 -5.00 -9.03
N GLU A 39 -31.09 -6.15 -9.52
CA GLU A 39 -32.42 -6.32 -10.14
C GLU A 39 -33.57 -6.05 -9.16
N GLY A 40 -33.48 -6.60 -7.95
CA GLY A 40 -34.47 -6.37 -6.89
C GLY A 40 -34.54 -4.93 -6.40
N MET A 41 -33.47 -4.16 -6.60
CA MET A 41 -33.32 -2.79 -6.11
C MET A 41 -33.32 -1.72 -7.23
N LEU A 42 -33.70 -2.08 -8.46
CA LEU A 42 -33.72 -1.18 -9.62
C LEU A 42 -34.47 0.13 -9.42
N LYS A 43 -35.34 0.19 -8.40
CA LYS A 43 -36.10 1.40 -8.01
C LYS A 43 -35.40 2.31 -7.00
N ILE A 44 -34.25 1.90 -6.47
CA ILE A 44 -33.54 2.63 -5.42
C ILE A 44 -32.22 3.16 -6.02
N GLU A 45 -32.15 4.45 -6.31
CA GLU A 45 -30.94 5.07 -6.91
C GLU A 45 -29.67 4.89 -6.04
N GLU A 46 -29.85 4.77 -4.73
CA GLU A 46 -28.75 4.58 -3.78
C GLU A 46 -27.96 3.30 -4.04
N THR A 47 -28.58 2.23 -4.52
CA THR A 47 -27.91 0.96 -4.78
C THR A 47 -26.99 1.00 -6.00
N LYS A 48 -27.24 1.89 -6.96
CA LYS A 48 -26.34 2.13 -8.09
C LYS A 48 -24.99 2.70 -7.65
N LYS A 49 -24.95 3.34 -6.47
CA LYS A 49 -23.74 3.90 -5.87
C LYS A 49 -22.96 2.90 -5.03
N MET A 50 -23.47 1.68 -4.84
CA MET A 50 -22.85 0.66 -3.99
C MET A 50 -22.03 -0.36 -4.78
N PHE A 51 -22.37 -0.58 -6.06
CA PHE A 51 -21.72 -1.57 -6.92
C PHE A 51 -21.34 -1.00 -8.27
N TRP A 52 -20.09 -1.24 -8.69
CA TRP A 52 -19.59 -0.83 -10.00
C TRP A 52 -19.15 -2.05 -10.80
N LYS A 53 -19.74 -2.23 -11.98
CA LYS A 53 -19.33 -3.30 -12.90
C LYS A 53 -17.92 -3.02 -13.42
N SER A 54 -17.08 -4.04 -13.40
CA SER A 54 -15.71 -4.03 -13.88
C SER A 54 -15.39 -5.38 -14.52
N HIS A 55 -14.17 -5.59 -14.97
CA HIS A 55 -13.73 -6.85 -15.57
C HIS A 55 -12.35 -7.23 -15.03
N TYR A 56 -12.05 -8.52 -15.09
CA TYR A 56 -10.70 -9.04 -14.89
C TYR A 56 -10.34 -9.97 -16.05
N VAL A 57 -9.06 -10.14 -16.28
CA VAL A 57 -8.54 -11.06 -17.28
C VAL A 57 -8.10 -12.33 -16.56
N GLU A 58 -8.66 -13.47 -16.93
CA GLU A 58 -8.27 -14.76 -16.39
C GLU A 58 -6.91 -15.18 -16.94
N LYS A 59 -5.97 -15.47 -16.03
CA LYS A 59 -4.58 -15.77 -16.42
C LYS A 59 -4.41 -17.05 -17.24
N GLN A 60 -5.32 -18.02 -17.07
CA GLN A 60 -5.22 -19.32 -17.74
C GLN A 60 -5.63 -19.26 -19.21
N ASN A 61 -6.61 -18.45 -19.56
CA ASN A 61 -7.18 -18.42 -20.91
C ASN A 61 -7.18 -17.04 -21.58
N GLY A 62 -6.69 -15.99 -20.87
CA GLY A 62 -6.65 -14.62 -21.38
C GLY A 62 -8.02 -13.97 -21.60
N GLN A 63 -9.12 -14.62 -21.21
CA GLN A 63 -10.47 -14.11 -21.40
C GLN A 63 -10.86 -13.09 -20.34
N ARG A 64 -11.74 -12.15 -20.73
CA ARG A 64 -12.31 -11.14 -19.84
C ARG A 64 -13.59 -11.64 -19.20
N TYR A 65 -13.62 -11.59 -17.86
CA TYR A 65 -14.80 -11.95 -17.09
C TYR A 65 -15.30 -10.77 -16.27
N PRO A 66 -16.62 -10.66 -16.02
CA PRO A 66 -17.17 -9.59 -15.21
C PRO A 66 -16.77 -9.77 -13.74
N LYS A 67 -16.49 -8.65 -13.07
CA LYS A 67 -16.41 -8.55 -11.61
C LYS A 67 -17.11 -7.29 -11.15
N TYR A 68 -17.48 -7.24 -9.89
CA TYR A 68 -18.05 -6.06 -9.26
C TYR A 68 -17.07 -5.50 -8.23
N ILE A 69 -16.93 -4.19 -8.24
CA ILE A 69 -16.30 -3.42 -7.18
C ILE A 69 -17.44 -2.90 -6.32
N MET A 70 -17.27 -2.88 -5.01
CA MET A 70 -18.32 -2.45 -4.08
C MET A 70 -17.73 -1.68 -2.92
N ASN A 71 -18.48 -0.69 -2.43
CA ASN A 71 -18.14 0.01 -1.20
C ASN A 71 -18.59 -0.80 0.03
N ARG A 72 -18.46 -0.20 1.22
CA ARG A 72 -18.84 -0.80 2.49
C ARG A 72 -20.29 -1.28 2.53
N ASP A 73 -21.21 -0.46 2.00
CA ASP A 73 -22.64 -0.76 2.04
C ASP A 73 -22.98 -1.89 1.09
N GLY A 74 -22.44 -1.88 -0.13
CA GLY A 74 -22.57 -2.97 -1.10
C GLY A 74 -22.01 -4.30 -0.55
N PHE A 75 -20.82 -4.24 0.08
CA PHE A 75 -20.27 -5.41 0.77
C PHE A 75 -21.21 -5.92 1.86
N SER A 76 -21.74 -5.02 2.71
CA SER A 76 -22.62 -5.38 3.81
C SER A 76 -23.88 -6.09 3.32
N LEU A 77 -24.54 -5.52 2.29
CA LEU A 77 -25.71 -6.13 1.65
C LEU A 77 -25.42 -7.53 1.10
N LEU A 78 -24.31 -7.68 0.37
CA LEU A 78 -23.89 -8.94 -0.23
C LEU A 78 -23.70 -10.03 0.84
N VAL A 79 -23.02 -9.70 1.96
CA VAL A 79 -22.61 -10.69 2.95
C VAL A 79 -23.65 -10.93 4.05
N MET A 80 -24.74 -10.17 4.10
CA MET A 80 -25.84 -10.42 5.07
C MET A 80 -26.35 -11.85 5.01
N GLY A 81 -26.48 -12.41 3.81
CA GLY A 81 -26.91 -13.79 3.61
C GLY A 81 -25.83 -14.87 3.85
N PHE A 82 -24.58 -14.49 4.14
CA PHE A 82 -23.50 -15.45 4.36
C PHE A 82 -23.49 -15.88 5.83
N THR A 83 -23.57 -17.18 6.09
CA THR A 83 -23.68 -17.75 7.44
C THR A 83 -22.49 -18.63 7.79
N GLY A 84 -22.38 -19.00 9.07
CA GLY A 84 -21.35 -19.88 9.61
C GLY A 84 -20.16 -19.14 10.22
N LYS A 85 -19.39 -19.86 11.06
CA LYS A 85 -18.26 -19.31 11.84
C LYS A 85 -17.22 -18.61 10.96
N LYS A 86 -16.80 -19.27 9.88
CA LYS A 86 -15.83 -18.72 8.92
C LYS A 86 -16.33 -17.43 8.26
N ALA A 87 -17.63 -17.37 7.93
CA ALA A 87 -18.22 -16.16 7.37
C ALA A 87 -18.22 -15.01 8.37
N LEU A 88 -18.48 -15.27 9.66
CA LEU A 88 -18.42 -14.26 10.70
C LEU A 88 -17.01 -13.71 10.88
N GLU A 89 -16.00 -14.57 10.91
CA GLU A 89 -14.59 -14.18 11.01
C GLU A 89 -14.19 -13.22 9.87
N TRP A 90 -14.55 -13.55 8.62
CA TRP A 90 -14.26 -12.69 7.47
C TRP A 90 -15.05 -11.38 7.48
N LYS A 91 -16.32 -11.40 7.93
CA LYS A 91 -17.10 -10.15 8.11
C LYS A 91 -16.40 -9.19 9.07
N LEU A 92 -15.91 -9.68 10.20
CA LEU A 92 -15.19 -8.86 11.19
C LEU A 92 -13.87 -8.30 10.61
N GLN A 93 -13.13 -9.10 9.84
CA GLN A 93 -11.90 -8.62 9.19
C GLN A 93 -12.19 -7.54 8.13
N TYR A 94 -13.23 -7.70 7.33
CA TYR A 94 -13.65 -6.67 6.36
C TYR A 94 -14.13 -5.38 7.05
N ILE A 95 -14.91 -5.49 8.13
CA ILE A 95 -15.33 -4.31 8.91
C ILE A 95 -14.10 -3.56 9.43
N LYS A 96 -13.13 -4.29 9.99
CA LYS A 96 -11.87 -3.68 10.45
C LYS A 96 -11.12 -3.00 9.30
N ALA A 97 -11.01 -3.67 8.14
CA ALA A 97 -10.32 -3.13 6.98
C ALA A 97 -11.00 -1.87 6.41
N PHE A 98 -12.34 -1.86 6.32
CA PHE A 98 -13.09 -0.67 5.91
C PHE A 98 -12.89 0.49 6.90
N ASN A 99 -13.00 0.24 8.21
CA ASN A 99 -12.78 1.27 9.23
C ASN A 99 -11.36 1.88 9.13
N GLN A 100 -10.35 1.05 8.91
CA GLN A 100 -8.97 1.52 8.75
C GLN A 100 -8.80 2.38 7.49
N MET A 101 -9.39 1.96 6.37
CA MET A 101 -9.31 2.70 5.12
C MET A 101 -10.07 4.02 5.17
N GLU A 102 -11.27 4.03 5.76
CA GLU A 102 -12.07 5.24 5.95
C GLU A 102 -11.37 6.24 6.90
N ALA A 103 -10.76 5.74 7.98
CA ALA A 103 -9.94 6.57 8.86
C ALA A 103 -8.74 7.19 8.13
N PHE A 104 -8.08 6.41 7.27
CA PHE A 104 -6.99 6.92 6.41
C PHE A 104 -7.47 7.99 5.42
N ILE A 105 -8.61 7.77 4.75
CA ILE A 105 -9.20 8.77 3.85
C ILE A 105 -9.43 10.10 4.59
N LYS A 106 -10.01 10.01 5.80
CA LYS A 106 -10.24 11.18 6.65
C LYS A 106 -8.94 11.85 7.07
N GLU A 107 -7.91 11.07 7.45
CA GLU A 107 -6.59 11.60 7.81
C GLU A 107 -5.94 12.34 6.64
N LYS A 108 -6.03 11.79 5.42
CA LYS A 108 -5.44 12.34 4.20
C LYS A 108 -5.96 13.75 3.86
N THR A 109 -7.16 14.11 4.31
CA THR A 109 -7.74 15.45 4.13
C THR A 109 -7.29 16.45 5.21
N THR A 110 -6.53 16.01 6.22
CA THR A 110 -6.07 16.90 7.30
C THR A 110 -4.90 17.77 6.84
N GLN A 111 -4.83 18.99 7.42
CA GLN A 111 -3.70 19.90 7.22
C GLN A 111 -2.37 19.22 7.60
N THR A 112 -2.36 18.46 8.70
CA THR A 112 -1.19 17.73 9.17
C THR A 112 -0.65 16.75 8.12
N TRP A 113 -1.52 15.99 7.45
CA TRP A 113 -1.09 15.08 6.39
C TRP A 113 -0.47 15.84 5.22
N VAL A 114 -1.11 16.92 4.78
CA VAL A 114 -0.63 17.77 3.67
C VAL A 114 0.76 18.34 3.97
N GLU A 115 0.95 18.87 5.17
CA GLU A 115 2.23 19.43 5.62
C GLU A 115 3.31 18.34 5.73
N THR A 116 3.01 17.20 6.34
CA THR A 116 3.93 16.07 6.45
C THR A 116 4.33 15.56 5.06
N ARG A 117 3.38 15.47 4.13
CA ARG A 117 3.67 15.04 2.76
C ARG A 117 4.54 16.05 2.00
N LYS A 118 4.34 17.35 2.24
CA LYS A 118 5.17 18.43 1.67
C LYS A 118 6.59 18.37 2.24
N ALA A 119 6.74 18.24 3.55
CA ALA A 119 8.05 18.09 4.20
C ALA A 119 8.80 16.86 3.68
N GLY A 120 8.13 15.71 3.55
CA GLY A 120 8.73 14.48 3.01
C GLY A 120 9.22 14.60 1.56
N LYS A 121 8.62 15.50 0.75
CA LYS A 121 9.15 15.79 -0.60
C LYS A 121 10.51 16.50 -0.55
N LEU A 122 10.73 17.37 0.45
CA LEU A 122 12.02 18.06 0.64
C LEU A 122 13.11 17.07 1.10
N THR A 123 12.81 16.21 2.08
CA THR A 123 13.72 15.15 2.52
C THR A 123 14.10 14.23 1.36
N ARG A 124 13.11 13.85 0.55
CA ARG A 124 13.34 13.02 -0.66
C ARG A 124 14.27 13.70 -1.68
N ARG A 125 14.17 15.01 -1.84
CA ARG A 125 15.06 15.76 -2.73
C ARG A 125 16.49 15.71 -2.22
N ALA A 126 16.72 15.98 -0.93
CA ALA A 126 18.04 15.88 -0.31
C ALA A 126 18.63 14.46 -0.43
N GLU A 127 17.80 13.41 -0.20
CA GLU A 127 18.21 12.02 -0.38
C GLU A 127 18.66 11.76 -1.84
N THR A 128 17.92 12.26 -2.82
CA THR A 128 18.25 12.10 -4.24
C THR A 128 19.60 12.76 -4.59
N ASP A 129 19.85 13.97 -4.07
CA ASP A 129 21.11 14.69 -4.28
C ASP A 129 22.30 13.95 -3.65
N THR A 130 22.13 13.36 -2.46
CA THR A 130 23.16 12.54 -1.81
C THR A 130 23.39 11.22 -2.55
N ILE A 131 22.31 10.56 -3.04
CA ILE A 131 22.46 9.35 -3.86
C ILE A 131 23.19 9.67 -5.18
N GLN A 132 23.03 10.86 -5.75
CA GLN A 132 23.78 11.28 -6.93
C GLN A 132 25.28 11.26 -6.66
N LYS A 133 25.72 11.83 -5.54
CA LYS A 133 27.14 11.77 -5.13
C LYS A 133 27.62 10.32 -5.00
N LEU A 134 26.82 9.45 -4.41
CA LEU A 134 27.13 8.03 -4.29
C LEU A 134 27.20 7.33 -5.64
N VAL A 135 26.38 7.70 -6.62
CA VAL A 135 26.42 7.17 -7.99
C VAL A 135 27.76 7.51 -8.65
N GLU A 136 28.19 8.78 -8.55
CA GLU A 136 29.49 9.24 -9.07
C GLU A 136 30.63 8.47 -8.38
N TYR A 137 30.61 8.41 -7.06
CA TYR A 137 31.59 7.66 -6.27
C TYR A 137 31.63 6.16 -6.61
N ALA A 138 30.49 5.54 -6.84
CA ALA A 138 30.42 4.13 -7.25
C ALA A 138 30.96 3.90 -8.67
N LYS A 139 30.78 4.86 -9.59
CA LYS A 139 31.40 4.82 -10.94
C LYS A 139 32.92 4.86 -10.86
N GLU A 140 33.48 5.73 -10.02
CA GLU A 140 34.92 5.80 -9.77
C GLU A 140 35.48 4.46 -9.22
N GLN A 141 34.67 3.72 -8.46
CA GLN A 141 34.98 2.38 -7.95
C GLN A 141 34.69 1.25 -8.94
N GLY A 142 34.38 1.57 -10.21
CA GLY A 142 34.19 0.59 -11.27
C GLY A 142 32.79 -0.03 -11.36
N SER A 143 31.77 0.59 -10.77
CA SER A 143 30.39 0.11 -10.89
C SER A 143 29.82 0.36 -12.29
N THR A 144 29.38 -0.70 -12.97
CA THR A 144 28.71 -0.62 -14.28
C THR A 144 27.22 -0.32 -14.20
N HIS A 145 26.63 -0.41 -13.00
CA HIS A 145 25.20 -0.23 -12.78
C HIS A 145 24.91 0.78 -11.66
N ALA A 146 25.76 1.79 -11.49
CA ALA A 146 25.65 2.78 -10.41
C ALA A 146 24.30 3.53 -10.42
N GLU A 147 23.69 3.76 -11.59
CA GLU A 147 22.38 4.40 -11.72
C GLU A 147 21.23 3.63 -11.03
N MET A 148 21.38 2.32 -10.84
CA MET A 148 20.42 1.51 -10.11
C MET A 148 20.35 1.83 -8.62
N LEU A 149 21.32 2.57 -8.07
CA LEU A 149 21.35 2.96 -6.66
C LEU A 149 20.15 3.83 -6.30
N TYR A 150 19.67 4.72 -7.17
CA TYR A 150 18.45 5.50 -6.92
C TYR A 150 17.25 4.61 -6.58
N MET A 151 17.01 3.59 -7.40
CA MET A 151 15.91 2.67 -7.18
C MET A 151 16.16 1.78 -5.96
N THR A 152 17.38 1.36 -5.73
CA THR A 152 17.78 0.46 -4.64
C THR A 152 17.54 1.13 -3.28
N TYR A 153 18.00 2.34 -3.08
CA TYR A 153 17.81 3.09 -1.84
C TYR A 153 16.36 3.50 -1.63
N SER A 154 15.66 3.93 -2.69
CA SER A 154 14.23 4.23 -2.63
C SER A 154 13.39 3.03 -2.19
N LYS A 155 13.67 1.84 -2.73
CA LYS A 155 13.00 0.59 -2.32
C LYS A 155 13.35 0.22 -0.88
N LEU A 156 14.60 0.44 -0.47
CA LEU A 156 15.04 0.17 0.90
C LEU A 156 14.29 1.06 1.89
N ALA A 157 14.24 2.39 1.68
CA ALA A 157 13.55 3.33 2.54
C ALA A 157 12.05 2.99 2.66
N ASN A 158 11.37 2.78 1.53
CA ASN A 158 9.95 2.44 1.51
C ASN A 158 9.68 1.11 2.23
N LYS A 159 10.50 0.09 2.02
CA LYS A 159 10.37 -1.22 2.67
C LYS A 159 10.51 -1.10 4.19
N MET A 160 11.50 -0.34 4.67
CA MET A 160 11.75 -0.17 6.09
C MET A 160 10.66 0.66 6.78
N ALA A 161 10.08 1.64 6.07
CA ALA A 161 8.94 2.42 6.56
C ALA A 161 7.58 1.71 6.40
N GLY A 162 7.53 0.51 5.81
CA GLY A 162 6.29 -0.24 5.57
C GLY A 162 5.34 0.44 4.59
N ILE A 163 5.89 1.10 3.55
CA ILE A 163 5.14 1.89 2.56
C ILE A 163 5.15 1.20 1.20
N GLY A 164 3.97 0.98 0.62
CA GLY A 164 3.81 0.62 -0.79
C GLY A 164 3.82 1.85 -1.68
N LYS A 165 2.82 2.72 -1.50
CA LYS A 165 2.70 4.00 -2.20
C LYS A 165 2.68 5.15 -1.20
N ARG A 166 3.46 6.20 -1.45
CA ARG A 166 3.64 7.34 -0.53
C ARG A 166 2.37 8.18 -0.37
N ASP A 167 1.57 8.29 -1.43
CA ASP A 167 0.33 9.05 -1.43
C ASP A 167 -0.84 8.29 -0.75
N GLU A 168 -0.61 7.02 -0.41
CA GLU A 168 -1.51 6.15 0.33
C GLU A 168 -0.99 5.85 1.75
N ALA A 169 0.00 6.61 2.23
CA ALA A 169 0.61 6.40 3.54
C ALA A 169 0.00 7.32 4.60
N THR A 170 -0.16 6.81 5.82
CA THR A 170 -0.56 7.59 7.00
C THR A 170 0.52 8.60 7.39
N VAL A 171 0.19 9.61 8.19
CA VAL A 171 1.15 10.60 8.74
C VAL A 171 2.28 9.88 9.48
N MET A 172 1.97 8.88 10.30
CA MET A 172 2.97 8.08 11.00
C MET A 172 3.95 7.39 10.05
N LYS A 173 3.45 6.74 9.00
CA LYS A 173 4.31 6.09 7.99
C LYS A 173 5.16 7.09 7.21
N LEU A 174 4.62 8.28 6.91
CA LEU A 174 5.36 9.35 6.25
C LEU A 174 6.49 9.89 7.13
N ASN A 175 6.26 10.05 8.44
CA ASN A 175 7.28 10.45 9.41
C ASN A 175 8.38 9.39 9.52
N ASN A 176 8.00 8.10 9.60
CA ASN A 176 8.93 6.99 9.59
C ASN A 176 9.78 6.96 8.32
N LEU A 177 9.17 7.19 7.15
CA LEU A 177 9.90 7.29 5.89
C LEU A 177 10.93 8.41 5.91
N SER A 178 10.55 9.60 6.39
CA SER A 178 11.48 10.73 6.49
C SER A 178 12.65 10.42 7.43
N LEU A 179 12.40 9.72 8.54
CA LEU A 179 13.46 9.23 9.43
C LEU A 179 14.40 8.26 8.70
N MET A 180 13.87 7.29 7.96
CA MET A 180 14.68 6.32 7.20
C MET A 180 15.52 7.01 6.12
N GLU A 181 14.94 7.96 5.39
CA GLU A 181 15.65 8.76 4.38
C GLU A 181 16.80 9.58 5.02
N ASN A 182 16.57 10.21 6.16
CA ASN A 182 17.63 10.95 6.89
C ASN A 182 18.78 10.04 7.36
N ILE A 183 18.48 8.83 7.83
CA ILE A 183 19.51 7.85 8.22
C ILE A 183 20.35 7.45 6.99
N ILE A 184 19.71 7.21 5.85
CA ILE A 184 20.38 6.89 4.58
C ILE A 184 21.35 8.00 4.21
N LEU A 185 20.92 9.27 4.25
CA LEU A 185 21.76 10.44 3.99
C LEU A 185 23.04 10.40 4.82
N HIS A 186 22.89 10.27 6.13
CA HIS A 186 24.03 10.25 7.06
C HIS A 186 24.99 9.11 6.81
N VAL A 187 24.48 7.92 6.52
CA VAL A 187 25.32 6.73 6.29
C VAL A 187 26.08 6.85 4.98
N ILE A 188 25.44 7.37 3.93
CA ILE A 188 26.08 7.60 2.64
C ILE A 188 27.21 8.65 2.78
N ASP A 189 26.89 9.82 3.33
CA ASP A 189 27.88 10.90 3.47
C ASP A 189 29.07 10.43 4.35
N THR A 190 28.81 9.78 5.46
CA THR A 190 29.87 9.22 6.33
C THR A 190 30.67 8.13 5.61
N GLY A 191 30.03 7.25 4.85
CA GLY A 191 30.69 6.17 4.13
C GLY A 191 31.60 6.67 3.03
N ILE A 192 31.19 7.69 2.27
CA ILE A 192 32.02 8.34 1.25
C ILE A 192 33.23 9.04 1.92
N LEU A 193 33.00 9.81 2.98
CA LEU A 193 34.06 10.51 3.70
C LEU A 193 35.11 9.56 4.31
N THR A 194 34.70 8.37 4.74
CA THR A 194 35.60 7.35 5.32
C THR A 194 36.19 6.40 4.27
N GLY A 195 35.96 6.64 2.98
CA GLY A 195 36.54 5.86 1.89
C GLY A 195 35.98 4.41 1.78
N LYS A 196 34.79 4.13 2.33
CA LYS A 196 34.19 2.80 2.25
C LYS A 196 33.76 2.45 0.84
N HIS A 197 33.86 1.17 0.48
CA HIS A 197 33.33 0.71 -0.80
C HIS A 197 31.80 0.89 -0.86
N TYR A 198 31.26 1.33 -2.02
CA TYR A 198 29.83 1.65 -2.15
C TYR A 198 28.88 0.52 -1.76
N LYS A 199 29.29 -0.75 -1.92
CA LYS A 199 28.51 -1.92 -1.48
C LYS A 199 28.47 -2.06 0.05
N GLU A 200 29.55 -1.69 0.73
CA GLU A 200 29.60 -1.69 2.20
C GLU A 200 28.71 -0.60 2.77
N ILE A 201 28.70 0.60 2.14
CA ILE A 201 27.80 1.69 2.48
C ILE A 201 26.34 1.23 2.44
N TYR A 202 25.95 0.45 1.43
CA TYR A 202 24.62 -0.10 1.34
C TYR A 202 24.30 -1.10 2.48
N GLN A 203 25.25 -1.97 2.84
CA GLN A 203 25.05 -2.90 3.95
C GLN A 203 24.94 -2.18 5.29
N ASP A 204 25.73 -1.13 5.49
CA ASP A 204 25.65 -0.29 6.67
C ASP A 204 24.30 0.43 6.78
N CYS A 205 23.80 0.98 5.67
CA CYS A 205 22.44 1.54 5.59
C CYS A 205 21.40 0.50 5.99
N LYS A 206 21.43 -0.67 5.37
CA LYS A 206 20.47 -1.73 5.61
C LYS A 206 20.46 -2.14 7.09
N LYS A 207 21.62 -2.41 7.66
CA LYS A 207 21.77 -2.81 9.07
C LYS A 207 21.25 -1.73 10.02
N ARG A 208 21.59 -0.46 9.80
CA ARG A 208 21.10 0.64 10.64
C ARG A 208 19.59 0.81 10.56
N LEU A 209 19.04 0.72 9.38
CA LEU A 209 17.59 0.84 9.19
C LEU A 209 16.82 -0.33 9.83
N GLU A 210 17.35 -1.56 9.76
CA GLU A 210 16.80 -2.72 10.46
C GLU A 210 16.80 -2.50 11.97
N THR A 211 17.92 -2.05 12.55
CA THR A 211 17.99 -1.74 13.99
C THR A 211 16.99 -0.67 14.42
N VAL A 212 16.86 0.41 13.63
CA VAL A 212 15.89 1.49 13.94
C VAL A 212 14.46 1.00 13.81
N LYS A 213 14.16 0.20 12.80
CA LYS A 213 12.83 -0.42 12.64
C LYS A 213 12.45 -1.24 13.86
N ASP A 214 13.35 -2.09 14.35
CA ASP A 214 13.10 -2.97 15.49
C ASP A 214 12.95 -2.18 16.80
N LEU A 215 13.80 -1.14 17.01
CA LEU A 215 13.76 -0.31 18.22
C LEU A 215 12.58 0.68 18.25
N ALA A 216 12.17 1.18 17.12
CA ALA A 216 11.12 2.19 17.03
C ALA A 216 9.69 1.61 16.98
N TYR A 217 9.52 0.29 17.12
CA TYR A 217 8.23 -0.40 17.02
C TYR A 217 7.46 0.01 15.76
N LEU A 218 8.20 0.18 14.66
CA LEU A 218 7.62 0.57 13.36
C LEU A 218 6.81 -0.57 12.72
N GLU A 219 6.83 -1.75 13.30
CA GLU A 219 5.88 -2.79 12.97
C GLU A 219 4.55 -2.40 13.59
N SER A 220 3.66 -1.94 12.73
CA SER A 220 2.27 -1.73 13.10
C SER A 220 1.75 -2.96 13.81
N VAL A 221 1.19 -2.76 14.99
CA VAL A 221 0.23 -3.71 15.55
C VAL A 221 -0.80 -3.99 14.46
N ALA A 222 -0.73 -5.19 13.89
CA ALA A 222 -1.62 -5.65 12.83
C ALA A 222 -3.05 -5.82 13.36
#